data_224567fc1d9dbce341d2052aa54299cf
#
_entry.id   224567fc1d9dbce341d2052aa54299cf
#
_cell.length_a   1.000
_cell.length_b   1.000
_cell.length_c   1.000
_cell.angle_alpha   90.00
_cell.angle_beta   90.00
_cell.angle_gamma   90.00
#
_symmetry.space_group_name_H-M   'P 1'
#
loop_
_entity.id
_entity.type
_entity.pdbx_description
1 polymer ?
#
loop_
_entity_poly.entity_id
_entity_poly.type
_entity_poly.pdbx_seq_one_letter_code
_entity_poly.pdbx_strand_id
1 'polypeptide(L)'
;MDKNLKKQQEVYDKSWRSGLKSGREEYGNLQTNLEFLAQIDLLRPNHRILEIGCGIGSIVVELTKQGYDITGSDISHEAIAYGLKKYGDIKLEVQAAEILQYENETFDIVLSFDLFEHIAQVDKHLSEVFRVLRHGGYYLFQTPNKYSNIIFETLQTGTLQWRHYHPSLHSPGQLRRRLSRHGLEARFVKMNPINEFTIRKFKKLGPVGNIFKYINFRRVPLILQTNLYIIAEKIR
;
A
#
# COMPACT_ATOMS: atom_id res chain seq x y z
N MET A 1 8.93 -12.38 18.48
CA MET A 1 7.77 -12.01 17.62
C MET A 1 6.51 -12.54 18.28
N ASP A 2 5.48 -11.70 18.40
CA ASP A 2 4.17 -12.07 18.93
C ASP A 2 3.57 -13.25 18.14
N LYS A 3 2.87 -14.18 18.83
CA LYS A 3 2.25 -15.38 18.23
C LYS A 3 1.32 -15.03 17.04
N ASN A 4 0.63 -13.90 17.13
CA ASN A 4 -0.25 -13.41 16.04
C ASN A 4 0.54 -12.96 14.81
N LEU A 5 1.66 -12.26 15.01
CA LEU A 5 2.53 -11.82 13.90
C LEU A 5 3.20 -13.03 13.21
N LYS A 6 3.60 -14.06 13.99
CA LYS A 6 4.14 -15.30 13.43
C LYS A 6 3.11 -16.01 12.54
N LYS A 7 1.86 -16.12 13.00
CA LYS A 7 0.79 -16.70 12.20
C LYS A 7 0.50 -15.88 10.94
N GLN A 8 0.53 -14.55 11.04
CA GLN A 8 0.36 -13.65 9.91
C GLN A 8 1.47 -13.86 8.87
N GLN A 9 2.73 -13.93 9.32
CA GLN A 9 3.88 -14.21 8.46
C GLN A 9 3.72 -15.53 7.70
N GLU A 10 3.33 -16.61 8.36
CA GLU A 10 3.10 -17.93 7.73
C GLU A 10 2.02 -17.86 6.63
N VAL A 11 0.95 -17.07 6.87
CA VAL A 11 -0.13 -16.87 5.87
C VAL A 11 0.42 -16.13 4.64
N TYR A 12 1.19 -15.05 4.84
CA TYR A 12 1.76 -14.29 3.71
C TYR A 12 2.84 -15.06 2.98
N ASP A 13 3.72 -15.80 3.68
CA ASP A 13 4.71 -16.69 3.06
C ASP A 13 4.02 -17.73 2.16
N LYS A 14 2.96 -18.37 2.64
CA LYS A 14 2.17 -19.30 1.82
C LYS A 14 1.55 -18.63 0.59
N SER A 15 0.99 -17.44 0.77
CA SER A 15 0.37 -16.67 -0.32
C SER A 15 1.40 -16.29 -1.39
N TRP A 16 2.56 -15.75 -0.97
CA TRP A 16 3.64 -15.39 -1.88
C TRP A 16 4.20 -16.61 -2.61
N ARG A 17 4.51 -17.69 -1.90
CA ARG A 17 5.00 -18.95 -2.50
C ARG A 17 4.04 -19.47 -3.58
N SER A 18 2.73 -19.45 -3.31
CA SER A 18 1.71 -19.87 -4.28
C SER A 18 1.64 -18.92 -5.48
N GLY A 19 1.67 -17.61 -5.23
CA GLY A 19 1.67 -16.59 -6.26
C GLY A 19 2.85 -16.68 -7.20
N LEU A 20 4.05 -16.75 -6.66
CA LEU A 20 5.30 -16.86 -7.42
C LEU A 20 5.35 -18.13 -8.28
N LYS A 21 4.88 -19.27 -7.76
CA LYS A 21 4.75 -20.50 -8.53
C LYS A 21 3.81 -20.37 -9.73
N SER A 22 2.78 -19.53 -9.64
CA SER A 22 1.83 -19.24 -10.73
C SER A 22 2.27 -18.09 -11.65
N GLY A 23 3.49 -17.54 -11.47
CA GLY A 23 4.01 -16.41 -12.23
C GLY A 23 3.44 -15.05 -11.80
N ARG A 24 2.76 -14.99 -10.64
CA ARG A 24 2.25 -13.72 -10.11
C ARG A 24 3.29 -13.10 -9.19
N GLU A 25 3.94 -12.06 -9.66
CA GLU A 25 5.00 -11.33 -8.95
C GLU A 25 4.50 -10.04 -8.28
N GLU A 26 3.30 -9.57 -8.63
CA GLU A 26 2.73 -8.34 -8.09
C GLU A 26 1.29 -8.54 -7.64
N TYR A 27 0.92 -7.86 -6.56
CA TYR A 27 -0.43 -7.90 -5.99
C TYR A 27 -1.18 -6.58 -6.15
N GLY A 28 -0.47 -5.50 -6.48
CA GLY A 28 -1.01 -4.16 -6.57
C GLY A 28 -0.98 -3.56 -7.98
N ASN A 29 -1.34 -2.29 -8.05
CA ASN A 29 -1.29 -1.50 -9.28
C ASN A 29 -0.01 -0.66 -9.32
N LEU A 30 1.13 -1.30 -9.57
CA LEU A 30 2.45 -0.67 -9.59
C LEU A 30 2.48 0.61 -10.44
N GLN A 31 1.91 0.57 -11.65
CA GLN A 31 1.91 1.73 -12.54
C GLN A 31 1.24 2.95 -11.91
N THR A 32 0.02 2.81 -11.36
CA THR A 32 -0.69 3.94 -10.74
C THR A 32 0.00 4.41 -9.46
N ASN A 33 0.66 3.50 -8.72
CA ASN A 33 1.41 3.87 -7.53
C ASN A 33 2.66 4.71 -7.90
N LEU A 34 3.38 4.35 -8.94
CA LEU A 34 4.49 5.16 -9.47
C LEU A 34 4.02 6.50 -10.05
N GLU A 35 2.89 6.51 -10.77
CA GLU A 35 2.26 7.76 -11.24
C GLU A 35 1.86 8.68 -10.08
N PHE A 36 1.36 8.12 -8.98
CA PHE A 36 1.06 8.89 -7.77
C PHE A 36 2.32 9.53 -7.20
N LEU A 37 3.40 8.77 -7.02
CA LEU A 37 4.67 9.30 -6.51
C LEU A 37 5.24 10.41 -7.41
N ALA A 38 5.20 10.23 -8.72
CA ALA A 38 5.64 11.25 -9.69
C ALA A 38 4.75 12.51 -9.65
N GLN A 39 3.42 12.35 -9.50
CA GLN A 39 2.47 13.47 -9.50
C GLN A 39 2.61 14.37 -8.27
N ILE A 40 2.94 13.82 -7.09
CA ILE A 40 2.97 14.59 -5.85
C ILE A 40 4.24 15.41 -5.67
N ASP A 41 5.32 15.07 -6.37
CA ASP A 41 6.62 15.75 -6.35
C ASP A 41 7.17 16.04 -4.94
N LEU A 42 7.05 15.05 -4.03
CA LEU A 42 7.55 15.16 -2.65
C LEU A 42 8.89 14.44 -2.42
N LEU A 43 9.28 13.53 -3.30
CA LEU A 43 10.51 12.78 -3.17
C LEU A 43 11.71 13.67 -3.58
N ARG A 44 12.79 13.62 -2.80
CA ARG A 44 14.05 14.33 -3.09
C ARG A 44 15.21 13.34 -3.02
N PRO A 45 16.30 13.54 -3.78
CA PRO A 45 17.43 12.61 -3.81
C PRO A 45 18.10 12.35 -2.46
N ASN A 46 18.03 13.32 -1.54
CA ASN A 46 18.60 13.23 -0.20
C ASN A 46 17.63 12.65 0.85
N HIS A 47 16.40 12.30 0.47
CA HIS A 47 15.45 11.69 1.38
C HIS A 47 15.79 10.22 1.63
N ARG A 48 15.70 9.82 2.89
CA ARG A 48 15.65 8.41 3.29
C ARG A 48 14.23 7.92 3.24
N ILE A 49 13.98 6.90 2.44
CA ILE A 49 12.65 6.39 2.14
C ILE A 49 12.50 4.96 2.69
N LEU A 50 11.37 4.67 3.33
CA LEU A 50 10.97 3.32 3.73
C LEU A 50 9.70 2.93 2.98
N GLU A 51 9.68 1.78 2.33
CA GLU A 51 8.44 1.14 1.87
C GLU A 51 8.06 0.01 2.82
N ILE A 52 6.89 0.09 3.46
CA ILE A 52 6.32 -0.95 4.33
C ILE A 52 5.33 -1.79 3.51
N GLY A 53 5.47 -3.12 3.56
CA GLY A 53 4.70 -4.05 2.72
C GLY A 53 5.18 -4.05 1.28
N CYS A 54 6.49 -3.98 1.06
CA CYS A 54 7.10 -3.85 -0.26
C CYS A 54 6.96 -5.11 -1.15
N GLY A 55 6.48 -6.23 -0.61
CA GLY A 55 6.44 -7.50 -1.33
C GLY A 55 7.83 -7.89 -1.82
N ILE A 56 7.98 -8.10 -3.12
CA ILE A 56 9.27 -8.42 -3.75
C ILE A 56 10.14 -7.18 -4.04
N GLY A 57 9.69 -5.97 -3.69
CA GLY A 57 10.44 -4.72 -3.85
C GLY A 57 10.31 -4.08 -5.23
N SER A 58 9.18 -4.22 -5.91
CA SER A 58 8.98 -3.62 -7.25
C SER A 58 9.09 -2.09 -7.26
N ILE A 59 8.57 -1.39 -6.25
CA ILE A 59 8.75 0.07 -6.12
C ILE A 59 10.16 0.39 -5.64
N VAL A 60 10.70 -0.41 -4.72
CA VAL A 60 12.07 -0.22 -4.23
C VAL A 60 13.06 -0.21 -5.38
N VAL A 61 13.01 -1.21 -6.29
CA VAL A 61 13.93 -1.28 -7.43
C VAL A 61 13.76 -0.09 -8.38
N GLU A 62 12.54 0.36 -8.64
CA GLU A 62 12.29 1.49 -9.53
C GLU A 62 12.80 2.80 -8.95
N LEU A 63 12.64 3.05 -7.65
CA LEU A 63 13.18 4.24 -6.99
C LEU A 63 14.70 4.16 -6.80
N THR A 64 15.25 2.97 -6.51
CA THR A 64 16.70 2.77 -6.47
C THR A 64 17.38 3.10 -7.82
N LYS A 65 16.80 2.67 -8.95
CA LYS A 65 17.28 3.03 -10.30
C LYS A 65 17.24 4.53 -10.57
N GLN A 66 16.33 5.26 -9.93
CA GLN A 66 16.23 6.71 -10.00
C GLN A 66 17.19 7.45 -9.05
N GLY A 67 17.98 6.70 -8.26
CA GLY A 67 18.99 7.26 -7.35
C GLY A 67 18.46 7.61 -5.95
N TYR A 68 17.27 7.16 -5.57
CA TYR A 68 16.75 7.38 -4.22
C TYR A 68 17.33 6.38 -3.20
N ASP A 69 17.57 6.85 -1.96
CA ASP A 69 17.92 5.99 -0.82
C ASP A 69 16.65 5.38 -0.22
N ILE A 70 16.29 4.20 -0.69
CA ILE A 70 15.07 3.50 -0.28
C ILE A 70 15.37 2.12 0.29
N THR A 71 14.68 1.78 1.38
CA THR A 71 14.63 0.44 1.97
C THR A 71 13.20 -0.08 1.90
N GLY A 72 13.01 -1.34 1.51
CA GLY A 72 11.72 -2.02 1.56
C GLY A 72 11.64 -2.98 2.74
N SER A 73 10.49 -3.06 3.39
CA SER A 73 10.20 -4.05 4.41
C SER A 73 8.90 -4.80 4.12
N ASP A 74 8.90 -6.10 4.35
CA ASP A 74 7.71 -6.95 4.25
C ASP A 74 7.76 -8.03 5.35
N ILE A 75 6.59 -8.50 5.78
CA ILE A 75 6.53 -9.58 6.79
C ILE A 75 6.92 -10.94 6.20
N SER A 76 6.82 -11.12 4.88
CA SER A 76 7.07 -12.38 4.20
C SER A 76 8.54 -12.60 3.88
N HIS A 77 9.11 -13.66 4.44
CA HIS A 77 10.45 -14.16 4.05
C HIS A 77 10.51 -14.57 2.57
N GLU A 78 9.45 -15.19 2.05
CA GLU A 78 9.39 -15.66 0.66
C GLU A 78 9.44 -14.50 -0.33
N ALA A 79 8.71 -13.42 -0.04
CA ALA A 79 8.72 -12.22 -0.88
C ALA A 79 10.09 -11.56 -0.91
N ILE A 80 10.67 -11.32 0.26
CA ILE A 80 11.99 -10.69 0.41
C ILE A 80 13.08 -11.52 -0.26
N ALA A 81 13.13 -12.83 0.03
CA ALA A 81 14.13 -13.72 -0.58
C ALA A 81 14.03 -13.75 -2.12
N TYR A 82 12.82 -13.79 -2.65
CA TYR A 82 12.58 -13.73 -4.09
C TYR A 82 13.02 -12.39 -4.69
N GLY A 83 12.67 -11.27 -4.05
CA GLY A 83 13.04 -9.92 -4.49
C GLY A 83 14.55 -9.72 -4.55
N LEU A 84 15.27 -10.08 -3.49
CA LEU A 84 16.75 -10.03 -3.45
C LEU A 84 17.38 -10.90 -4.55
N LYS A 85 16.84 -12.10 -4.78
CA LYS A 85 17.32 -12.98 -5.87
C LYS A 85 17.06 -12.39 -7.25
N LYS A 86 15.91 -11.75 -7.46
CA LYS A 86 15.48 -11.22 -8.76
C LYS A 86 16.18 -9.92 -9.12
N TYR A 87 16.27 -9.01 -8.17
CA TYR A 87 16.71 -7.63 -8.44
C TYR A 87 18.16 -7.34 -8.02
N GLY A 88 18.75 -8.20 -7.18
CA GLY A 88 20.15 -8.05 -6.75
C GLY A 88 20.35 -6.95 -5.71
N ASP A 89 21.07 -5.90 -6.08
CA ASP A 89 21.51 -4.84 -5.16
C ASP A 89 20.40 -3.84 -4.81
N ILE A 90 19.45 -4.30 -3.99
CA ILE A 90 18.39 -3.48 -3.38
C ILE A 90 18.30 -3.77 -1.88
N LYS A 91 17.82 -2.81 -1.09
CA LYS A 91 17.69 -2.95 0.36
C LYS A 91 16.31 -3.49 0.71
N LEU A 92 16.20 -4.78 1.02
CA LEU A 92 14.96 -5.41 1.49
C LEU A 92 15.17 -6.11 2.83
N GLU A 93 14.20 -5.99 3.74
CA GLU A 93 14.26 -6.52 5.10
C GLU A 93 12.95 -7.19 5.51
N VAL A 94 13.04 -8.24 6.32
CA VAL A 94 11.84 -8.90 6.87
C VAL A 94 11.42 -8.20 8.15
N GLN A 95 10.31 -7.46 8.12
CA GLN A 95 9.77 -6.75 9.29
C GLN A 95 8.24 -6.73 9.25
N ALA A 96 7.60 -6.75 10.42
CA ALA A 96 6.17 -6.54 10.55
C ALA A 96 5.84 -5.05 10.57
N ALA A 97 4.77 -4.66 9.88
CA ALA A 97 4.33 -3.26 9.78
C ALA A 97 3.95 -2.62 11.13
N GLU A 98 3.64 -3.45 12.14
CA GLU A 98 3.29 -3.03 13.49
C GLU A 98 4.46 -2.99 14.47
N ILE A 99 5.66 -3.41 14.03
CA ILE A 99 6.89 -3.42 14.84
C ILE A 99 8.09 -3.23 13.91
N LEU A 100 8.54 -1.99 13.76
CA LEU A 100 9.68 -1.63 12.91
C LEU A 100 10.97 -1.54 13.74
N GLN A 101 12.05 -2.18 13.25
CA GLN A 101 13.35 -2.21 13.93
C GLN A 101 14.24 -1.03 13.50
N TYR A 102 13.65 0.15 13.35
CA TYR A 102 14.36 1.38 13.05
C TYR A 102 14.29 2.33 14.24
N GLU A 103 15.26 3.21 14.35
CA GLU A 103 15.27 4.29 15.33
C GLU A 103 14.15 5.32 15.03
N ASN A 104 13.83 6.13 16.03
CA ASN A 104 12.90 7.23 15.87
C ASN A 104 13.43 8.21 14.80
N GLU A 105 12.53 8.82 14.05
CA GLU A 105 12.87 9.92 13.12
C GLU A 105 13.98 9.57 12.12
N THR A 106 13.95 8.34 11.61
CA THR A 106 14.92 7.83 10.65
C THR A 106 14.62 8.23 9.22
N PHE A 107 13.33 8.28 8.83
CA PHE A 107 12.91 8.45 7.45
C PHE A 107 12.22 9.79 7.19
N ASP A 108 12.50 10.36 6.02
CA ASP A 108 11.82 11.56 5.52
C ASP A 108 10.46 11.18 4.89
N ILE A 109 10.41 10.01 4.25
CA ILE A 109 9.22 9.47 3.58
C ILE A 109 9.00 8.02 4.00
N VAL A 110 7.77 7.68 4.34
CA VAL A 110 7.30 6.30 4.46
C VAL A 110 6.26 6.04 3.39
N LEU A 111 6.38 4.92 2.69
CA LEU A 111 5.45 4.47 1.64
C LEU A 111 4.71 3.22 2.09
N SER A 112 3.46 3.04 1.68
CA SER A 112 2.82 1.72 1.65
C SER A 112 1.70 1.65 0.62
N PHE A 113 1.67 0.59 -0.18
CA PHE A 113 0.66 0.40 -1.21
C PHE A 113 0.03 -0.98 -1.08
N ASP A 114 -1.32 -1.04 -1.17
CA ASP A 114 -2.10 -2.27 -1.01
C ASP A 114 -1.74 -3.07 0.27
N LEU A 115 -1.42 -2.37 1.36
CA LEU A 115 -1.06 -2.93 2.66
C LEU A 115 -2.06 -2.58 3.76
N PHE A 116 -2.47 -1.30 3.85
CA PHE A 116 -3.18 -0.74 5.01
C PHE A 116 -4.47 -1.51 5.35
N GLU A 117 -5.21 -1.98 4.35
CA GLU A 117 -6.43 -2.79 4.50
C GLU A 117 -6.20 -4.15 5.15
N HIS A 118 -4.97 -4.65 5.07
CA HIS A 118 -4.56 -5.95 5.61
C HIS A 118 -4.04 -5.87 7.05
N ILE A 119 -3.76 -4.67 7.56
CA ILE A 119 -3.24 -4.46 8.92
C ILE A 119 -4.34 -4.70 9.95
N ALA A 120 -4.12 -5.66 10.84
CA ALA A 120 -5.06 -5.97 11.92
C ALA A 120 -4.99 -4.95 13.07
N GLN A 121 -3.79 -4.47 13.41
CA GLN A 121 -3.52 -3.53 14.49
C GLN A 121 -3.13 -2.15 13.94
N VAL A 122 -4.07 -1.51 13.23
CA VAL A 122 -3.83 -0.24 12.51
C VAL A 122 -3.25 0.85 13.42
N ASP A 123 -3.70 0.95 14.66
CA ASP A 123 -3.20 2.00 15.56
C ASP A 123 -1.74 1.76 15.96
N LYS A 124 -1.30 0.50 16.11
CA LYS A 124 0.12 0.18 16.30
C LYS A 124 0.94 0.52 15.06
N HIS A 125 0.46 0.12 13.88
CA HIS A 125 1.11 0.47 12.62
C HIS A 125 1.28 1.99 12.47
N LEU A 126 0.22 2.77 12.69
CA LEU A 126 0.30 4.23 12.63
C LEU A 126 1.23 4.84 13.67
N SER A 127 1.30 4.25 14.88
CA SER A 127 2.26 4.67 15.90
C SER A 127 3.71 4.41 15.46
N GLU A 128 3.98 3.27 14.80
CA GLU A 128 5.31 2.97 14.25
C GLU A 128 5.65 3.89 13.07
N VAL A 129 4.72 4.10 12.14
CA VAL A 129 4.91 5.06 11.04
C VAL A 129 5.23 6.46 11.59
N PHE A 130 4.46 6.93 12.56
CA PHE A 130 4.70 8.23 13.20
C PHE A 130 6.08 8.27 13.89
N ARG A 131 6.47 7.20 14.58
CA ARG A 131 7.73 7.11 15.32
C ARG A 131 8.95 7.19 14.39
N VAL A 132 8.92 6.43 13.28
CA VAL A 132 10.07 6.37 12.36
C VAL A 132 10.16 7.54 11.39
N LEU A 133 9.06 8.27 11.16
CA LEU A 133 9.06 9.49 10.38
C LEU A 133 9.74 10.63 11.14
N ARG A 134 10.55 11.42 10.44
CA ARG A 134 11.05 12.72 10.91
C ARG A 134 9.91 13.72 11.04
N HIS A 135 10.07 14.72 11.86
CA HIS A 135 9.15 15.86 11.91
C HIS A 135 9.08 16.53 10.53
N GLY A 136 7.87 16.82 10.04
CA GLY A 136 7.64 17.31 8.68
C GLY A 136 7.78 16.25 7.58
N GLY A 137 8.07 14.99 7.95
CA GLY A 137 8.09 13.87 7.00
C GLY A 137 6.69 13.41 6.59
N TYR A 138 6.62 12.59 5.53
CA TYR A 138 5.36 12.21 4.91
C TYR A 138 5.14 10.70 4.90
N TYR A 139 3.95 10.27 5.27
CA TYR A 139 3.43 8.93 4.98
C TYR A 139 2.58 8.98 3.73
N LEU A 140 3.05 8.35 2.66
CA LEU A 140 2.43 8.31 1.34
C LEU A 140 1.88 6.91 1.11
N PHE A 141 0.56 6.76 1.02
CA PHE A 141 0.01 5.42 0.91
C PHE A 141 -1.27 5.34 0.11
N GLN A 142 -1.58 4.12 -0.33
CA GLN A 142 -2.82 3.80 -1.00
C GLN A 142 -3.52 2.66 -0.24
N THR A 143 -4.85 2.73 -0.23
CA THR A 143 -5.70 1.65 0.28
C THR A 143 -7.05 1.66 -0.45
N PRO A 144 -7.73 0.51 -0.62
CA PRO A 144 -9.06 0.49 -1.19
C PRO A 144 -10.06 1.33 -0.40
N ASN A 145 -10.92 2.05 -1.11
CA ASN A 145 -12.00 2.78 -0.48
C ASN A 145 -13.09 1.82 0.01
N LYS A 146 -13.43 1.89 1.27
CA LYS A 146 -14.43 1.02 1.93
C LYS A 146 -15.70 0.85 1.10
N TYR A 147 -16.30 1.93 0.62
CA TYR A 147 -17.60 1.87 -0.05
C TYR A 147 -17.52 1.17 -1.40
N SER A 148 -16.59 1.58 -2.25
CA SER A 148 -16.43 0.98 -3.58
C SER A 148 -15.92 -0.46 -3.49
N ASN A 149 -15.05 -0.78 -2.53
CA ASN A 149 -14.53 -2.13 -2.34
C ASN A 149 -15.63 -3.10 -1.89
N ILE A 150 -16.47 -2.70 -0.91
CA ILE A 150 -17.59 -3.53 -0.45
C ILE A 150 -18.53 -3.84 -1.61
N ILE A 151 -18.91 -2.82 -2.40
CA ILE A 151 -19.80 -3.00 -3.55
C ILE A 151 -19.16 -3.94 -4.57
N PHE A 152 -17.91 -3.68 -4.95
CA PHE A 152 -17.20 -4.45 -5.97
C PHE A 152 -17.06 -5.92 -5.56
N GLU A 153 -16.58 -6.19 -4.34
CA GLU A 153 -16.36 -7.56 -3.86
C GLU A 153 -17.67 -8.32 -3.64
N THR A 154 -18.71 -7.64 -3.13
CA THR A 154 -20.02 -8.26 -2.98
C THR A 154 -20.63 -8.63 -4.32
N LEU A 155 -20.51 -7.77 -5.34
CA LEU A 155 -20.97 -8.07 -6.70
C LEU A 155 -20.17 -9.21 -7.36
N GLN A 156 -18.87 -9.30 -7.07
CA GLN A 156 -18.00 -10.32 -7.67
C GLN A 156 -18.17 -11.70 -7.03
N THR A 157 -18.35 -11.75 -5.70
CA THR A 157 -18.35 -13.01 -4.93
C THR A 157 -19.74 -13.46 -4.50
N GLY A 158 -20.75 -12.59 -4.54
CA GLY A 158 -22.08 -12.82 -3.99
C GLY A 158 -22.11 -12.93 -2.46
N THR A 159 -21.01 -12.66 -1.76
CA THR A 159 -20.86 -12.87 -0.32
C THR A 159 -20.17 -11.67 0.36
N LEU A 160 -20.23 -11.64 1.70
CA LEU A 160 -19.53 -10.64 2.52
C LEU A 160 -18.13 -11.13 3.00
N GLN A 161 -17.49 -12.02 2.25
CA GLN A 161 -16.18 -12.61 2.62
C GLN A 161 -15.03 -11.61 2.64
N TRP A 162 -15.18 -10.43 2.02
CA TRP A 162 -14.21 -9.34 2.06
C TRP A 162 -13.73 -9.00 3.48
N ARG A 163 -14.58 -9.20 4.52
CA ARG A 163 -14.23 -8.95 5.92
C ARG A 163 -13.07 -9.80 6.43
N HIS A 164 -12.85 -10.96 5.84
CA HIS A 164 -11.76 -11.86 6.23
C HIS A 164 -10.43 -11.45 5.59
N TYR A 165 -10.49 -10.89 4.38
CA TYR A 165 -9.30 -10.50 3.62
C TYR A 165 -8.88 -9.05 3.86
N HIS A 166 -9.84 -8.17 4.17
CA HIS A 166 -9.62 -6.75 4.38
C HIS A 166 -10.21 -6.31 5.74
N PRO A 167 -9.54 -6.61 6.87
CA PRO A 167 -10.05 -6.25 8.20
C PRO A 167 -10.09 -4.74 8.43
N SER A 168 -9.33 -3.96 7.68
CA SER A 168 -9.09 -2.53 7.92
C SER A 168 -9.53 -1.60 6.77
N LEU A 169 -10.69 -1.89 6.16
CA LEU A 169 -11.27 -0.98 5.18
C LEU A 169 -11.83 0.30 5.82
N HIS A 170 -11.41 1.45 5.32
CA HIS A 170 -11.82 2.76 5.83
C HIS A 170 -12.47 3.62 4.75
N SER A 171 -13.46 4.44 5.17
CA SER A 171 -13.93 5.56 4.36
C SER A 171 -12.94 6.74 4.49
N PRO A 172 -12.97 7.74 3.56
CA PRO A 172 -12.10 8.90 3.65
C PRO A 172 -12.20 9.64 4.99
N GLY A 173 -13.42 9.79 5.53
CA GLY A 173 -13.64 10.46 6.81
C GLY A 173 -13.12 9.66 8.02
N GLN A 174 -13.25 8.33 7.99
CA GLN A 174 -12.69 7.46 9.04
C GLN A 174 -11.17 7.51 9.03
N LEU A 175 -10.57 7.46 7.84
CA LEU A 175 -9.13 7.47 7.66
C LEU A 175 -8.54 8.81 8.14
N ARG A 176 -9.12 9.94 7.72
CA ARG A 176 -8.69 11.27 8.19
C ARG A 176 -8.70 11.38 9.71
N ARG A 177 -9.80 10.97 10.37
CA ARG A 177 -9.88 10.99 11.83
C ARG A 177 -8.85 10.11 12.52
N ARG A 178 -8.60 8.92 11.96
CA ARG A 178 -7.62 7.98 12.52
C ARG A 178 -6.20 8.51 12.41
N LEU A 179 -5.81 9.02 11.25
CA LEU A 179 -4.49 9.64 11.01
C LEU A 179 -4.26 10.84 11.94
N SER A 180 -5.27 11.74 12.05
CA SER A 180 -5.18 12.90 12.93
C SER A 180 -4.95 12.54 14.41
N ARG A 181 -5.53 11.43 14.90
CA ARG A 181 -5.28 10.96 16.27
C ARG A 181 -3.83 10.53 16.50
N HIS A 182 -3.13 10.16 15.45
CA HIS A 182 -1.71 9.79 15.47
C HIS A 182 -0.78 10.95 15.06
N GLY A 183 -1.25 12.20 15.04
CA GLY A 183 -0.42 13.36 14.69
C GLY A 183 -0.08 13.48 13.21
N LEU A 184 -0.84 12.77 12.33
CA LEU A 184 -0.67 12.78 10.90
C LEU A 184 -1.80 13.56 10.23
N GLU A 185 -1.48 14.66 9.54
CA GLU A 185 -2.45 15.47 8.81
C GLU A 185 -2.61 14.94 7.37
N ALA A 186 -3.84 14.49 7.04
CA ALA A 186 -4.10 13.78 5.79
C ALA A 186 -4.75 14.67 4.72
N ARG A 187 -4.20 14.64 3.51
CA ARG A 187 -4.84 15.11 2.27
C ARG A 187 -4.95 13.97 1.27
N PHE A 188 -6.02 13.97 0.46
CA PHE A 188 -6.31 12.94 -0.53
C PHE A 188 -5.97 13.43 -1.92
N VAL A 189 -5.36 12.56 -2.72
CA VAL A 189 -5.06 12.79 -4.13
C VAL A 189 -5.98 11.93 -4.98
N LYS A 190 -6.62 12.52 -5.98
CA LYS A 190 -7.46 11.78 -6.92
C LYS A 190 -6.61 11.26 -8.06
N MET A 191 -6.47 9.94 -8.13
CA MET A 191 -5.78 9.26 -9.22
C MET A 191 -6.78 8.73 -10.26
N ASN A 192 -6.33 8.55 -11.49
CA ASN A 192 -7.08 7.78 -12.47
C ASN A 192 -6.47 6.37 -12.53
N PRO A 193 -7.12 5.36 -11.92
CA PRO A 193 -6.56 4.01 -11.83
C PRO A 193 -6.74 3.20 -13.13
N ILE A 194 -7.23 3.82 -14.21
CA ILE A 194 -7.55 3.11 -15.44
C ILE A 194 -6.27 2.81 -16.22
N ASN A 195 -5.88 1.54 -16.19
CA ASN A 195 -4.80 0.95 -16.96
C ASN A 195 -5.15 -0.51 -17.29
N GLU A 196 -4.29 -1.25 -17.95
CA GLU A 196 -4.56 -2.64 -18.34
C GLU A 196 -4.88 -3.56 -17.17
N PHE A 197 -4.24 -3.37 -16.01
CA PHE A 197 -4.48 -4.16 -14.82
C PHE A 197 -5.90 -3.95 -14.29
N THR A 198 -6.35 -2.70 -14.14
CA THR A 198 -7.68 -2.38 -13.65
C THR A 198 -8.77 -2.72 -14.66
N ILE A 199 -8.52 -2.54 -15.96
CA ILE A 199 -9.45 -2.95 -17.02
C ILE A 199 -9.69 -4.47 -16.96
N ARG A 200 -8.64 -5.28 -16.74
CA ARG A 200 -8.79 -6.73 -16.55
C ARG A 200 -9.67 -7.07 -15.35
N LYS A 201 -9.54 -6.34 -14.23
CA LYS A 201 -10.42 -6.50 -13.06
C LYS A 201 -11.88 -6.17 -13.40
N PHE A 202 -12.12 -5.04 -14.08
CA PHE A 202 -13.48 -4.62 -14.45
C PHE A 202 -14.15 -5.54 -15.46
N LYS A 203 -13.40 -6.17 -16.37
CA LYS A 203 -13.97 -7.16 -17.32
C LYS A 203 -14.68 -8.32 -16.59
N LYS A 204 -14.32 -8.64 -15.34
CA LYS A 204 -15.04 -9.63 -14.53
C LYS A 204 -16.48 -9.23 -14.19
N LEU A 205 -16.86 -7.96 -14.34
CA LEU A 205 -18.22 -7.45 -14.18
C LEU A 205 -19.04 -7.53 -15.48
N GLY A 206 -18.57 -8.27 -16.49
CA GLY A 206 -19.23 -8.42 -17.78
C GLY A 206 -19.29 -7.12 -18.61
N PRO A 207 -20.33 -6.92 -19.44
CA PRO A 207 -20.43 -5.75 -20.33
C PRO A 207 -20.39 -4.41 -19.59
N VAL A 208 -20.94 -4.34 -18.36
CA VAL A 208 -20.93 -3.15 -17.52
C VAL A 208 -19.50 -2.72 -17.16
N GLY A 209 -18.59 -3.68 -17.00
CA GLY A 209 -17.19 -3.41 -16.70
C GLY A 209 -16.48 -2.59 -17.79
N ASN A 210 -16.92 -2.68 -19.05
CA ASN A 210 -16.32 -1.93 -20.15
C ASN A 210 -16.59 -0.42 -20.08
N ILE A 211 -17.63 0.01 -19.36
CA ILE A 211 -17.97 1.44 -19.21
C ILE A 211 -16.90 2.16 -18.36
N PHE A 212 -16.29 1.45 -17.40
CA PHE A 212 -15.31 2.05 -16.50
C PHE A 212 -14.09 2.63 -17.21
N LYS A 213 -13.70 2.10 -18.39
CA LYS A 213 -12.56 2.62 -19.17
C LYS A 213 -12.76 4.06 -19.67
N TYR A 214 -14.01 4.55 -19.75
CA TYR A 214 -14.35 5.90 -20.20
C TYR A 214 -14.52 6.89 -19.04
N ILE A 215 -14.47 6.43 -17.79
CA ILE A 215 -14.63 7.27 -16.62
C ILE A 215 -13.29 7.94 -16.27
N ASN A 216 -13.29 9.28 -16.26
CA ASN A 216 -12.18 10.02 -15.69
C ASN A 216 -12.32 10.08 -14.16
N PHE A 217 -11.65 9.15 -13.46
CA PHE A 217 -11.73 9.05 -12.02
C PHE A 217 -11.21 10.29 -11.28
N ARG A 218 -10.36 11.12 -11.87
CA ARG A 218 -9.94 12.40 -11.25
C ARG A 218 -11.12 13.35 -11.03
N ARG A 219 -12.20 13.22 -11.81
CA ARG A 219 -13.44 14.03 -11.66
C ARG A 219 -14.46 13.38 -10.73
N VAL A 220 -14.32 12.10 -10.43
CA VAL A 220 -15.24 11.36 -9.54
C VAL A 220 -15.09 11.88 -8.09
N PRO A 221 -16.17 12.07 -7.31
CA PRO A 221 -16.10 12.40 -5.90
C PRO A 221 -15.26 11.40 -5.10
N LEU A 222 -14.52 11.88 -4.10
CA LEU A 222 -13.60 11.06 -3.31
C LEU A 222 -14.26 9.81 -2.72
N ILE A 223 -15.51 9.93 -2.28
CA ILE A 223 -16.29 8.83 -1.69
C ILE A 223 -16.56 7.68 -2.68
N LEU A 224 -16.52 7.95 -3.98
CA LEU A 224 -16.75 6.99 -5.07
C LEU A 224 -15.46 6.54 -5.76
N GLN A 225 -14.29 7.02 -5.33
CA GLN A 225 -13.01 6.53 -5.82
C GLN A 225 -12.85 5.04 -5.49
N THR A 226 -12.22 4.28 -6.38
CA THR A 226 -11.94 2.85 -6.12
C THR A 226 -10.88 2.68 -5.05
N ASN A 227 -9.84 3.51 -5.11
CA ASN A 227 -8.74 3.57 -4.16
C ASN A 227 -8.58 4.98 -3.60
N LEU A 228 -8.14 5.06 -2.38
CA LEU A 228 -7.74 6.30 -1.72
C LEU A 228 -6.22 6.41 -1.79
N TYR A 229 -5.72 7.49 -2.35
CA TYR A 229 -4.30 7.87 -2.33
C TYR A 229 -4.12 9.01 -1.35
N ILE A 230 -3.25 8.85 -0.38
CA ILE A 230 -3.14 9.71 0.79
C ILE A 230 -1.71 10.23 0.94
N ILE A 231 -1.61 11.52 1.23
CA ILE A 231 -0.42 12.18 1.74
C ILE A 231 -0.75 12.55 3.18
N ALA A 232 -0.04 11.98 4.14
CA ALA A 232 -0.20 12.27 5.55
C ALA A 232 1.11 12.83 6.12
N GLU A 233 1.10 14.11 6.51
CA GLU A 233 2.26 14.82 7.04
C GLU A 233 2.36 14.65 8.56
N LYS A 234 3.55 14.35 9.09
CA LYS A 234 3.82 14.36 10.52
C LYS A 234 3.96 15.82 11.01
N ILE A 235 2.95 16.30 11.74
CA ILE A 235 2.84 17.70 12.18
C ILE A 235 3.17 17.93 13.67
N ARG A 236 3.41 16.86 14.44
CA ARG A 236 3.70 16.96 15.89
C ARG A 236 4.79 15.99 16.29
#